data_31564bdea59e0eb196a3d07d89d21616
#
_entry.id   31564bdea59e0eb196a3d07d89d21616
#
_cell.length_a   1.000
_cell.length_b   1.000
_cell.length_c   1.000
_cell.angle_alpha   90.00
_cell.angle_beta   90.00
_cell.angle_gamma   90.00
#
_symmetry.space_group_name_H-M   'P 1'
#
loop_
_entity.id
_entity.type
_entity.pdbx_description
1 polymer ?
#
loop_
_entity_poly.entity_id
_entity_poly.type
_entity_poly.pdbx_seq_one_letter_code
_entity_poly.pdbx_strand_id
1 'polypeptide(L)'
;TYFAEVIGFLHIFCAVSWGKKRKLGVPYYLLWPYTRVQFVSAEETMKKNLMSRIFALAGSIMVKRVWVNDAKETRKGLDPSDTRKISRALEKNWVITFPQGTTTPFVPGRKGTAFIVKHYQPVVVPVVINGFSTAFNKKGLKLIKKGTKLTVTFKDPMQINPEDTVEKILEDIMDAIEQSKKFKPVNEQPGA
;
A
#
# COMPACT_ATOMS: atom_id res chain seq x y z
N THR A 1 6.61 -2.73 -1.99
CA THR A 1 6.52 -1.51 -1.15
C THR A 1 7.89 -1.19 -0.60
N TYR A 2 8.36 0.03 -0.81
CA TYR A 2 9.59 0.55 -0.24
C TYR A 2 9.32 1.18 1.13
N PHE A 3 10.25 1.07 2.08
CA PHE A 3 10.10 1.75 3.37
C PHE A 3 9.96 3.27 3.21
N ALA A 4 10.66 3.86 2.24
CA ALA A 4 10.55 5.28 1.93
C ALA A 4 9.13 5.70 1.51
N GLU A 5 8.35 4.83 0.87
CA GLU A 5 6.93 5.08 0.54
C GLU A 5 6.08 5.20 1.81
N VAL A 6 6.29 4.28 2.77
CA VAL A 6 5.57 4.32 4.07
C VAL A 6 5.89 5.60 4.82
N ILE A 7 7.17 6.00 4.87
CA ILE A 7 7.60 7.27 5.48
C ILE A 7 6.96 8.47 4.76
N GLY A 8 6.93 8.42 3.41
CA GLY A 8 6.29 9.45 2.60
C GLY A 8 4.80 9.60 2.93
N PHE A 9 4.06 8.51 3.06
CA PHE A 9 2.66 8.54 3.49
C PHE A 9 2.50 9.13 4.89
N LEU A 10 3.27 8.66 5.86
CA LEU A 10 3.21 9.20 7.22
C LEU A 10 3.48 10.71 7.23
N HIS A 11 4.48 11.16 6.47
CA HIS A 11 4.78 12.57 6.32
C HIS A 11 3.60 13.37 5.74
N ILE A 12 3.00 12.89 4.63
CA ILE A 12 1.87 13.54 3.98
C ILE A 12 0.68 13.63 4.93
N PHE A 13 0.28 12.52 5.55
CA PHE A 13 -0.89 12.50 6.43
C PHE A 13 -0.67 13.31 7.70
N CYS A 14 0.53 13.30 8.29
CA CYS A 14 0.88 14.21 9.38
C CYS A 14 0.75 15.68 8.96
N ALA A 15 1.35 16.05 7.84
CA ALA A 15 1.31 17.42 7.36
C ALA A 15 -0.12 17.92 7.12
N VAL A 16 -0.96 17.08 6.51
CA VAL A 16 -2.37 17.39 6.27
C VAL A 16 -3.13 17.53 7.59
N SER A 17 -2.90 16.62 8.55
CA SER A 17 -3.55 16.69 9.87
C SER A 17 -3.21 17.97 10.64
N TRP A 18 -2.02 18.54 10.40
CA TRP A 18 -1.60 19.85 10.94
C TRP A 18 -2.00 21.03 10.05
N GLY A 19 -2.88 20.83 9.06
CA GLY A 19 -3.37 21.88 8.16
C GLY A 19 -2.33 22.39 7.13
N LYS A 20 -1.21 21.69 6.95
CA LYS A 20 -0.16 22.06 5.98
C LYS A 20 -0.54 21.58 4.59
N LYS A 21 -1.22 22.42 3.80
CA LYS A 21 -1.74 22.02 2.46
C LYS A 21 -0.80 22.38 1.30
N ARG A 22 0.02 23.42 1.41
CA ARG A 22 0.82 23.94 0.27
C ARG A 22 2.31 24.13 0.56
N LYS A 23 2.67 24.54 1.77
CA LYS A 23 4.06 24.74 2.17
C LYS A 23 4.33 23.93 3.41
N LEU A 24 5.20 22.94 3.30
CA LEU A 24 5.49 22.03 4.42
C LEU A 24 6.39 22.72 5.47
N GLY A 25 7.28 23.62 5.05
CA GLY A 25 8.23 24.28 5.95
C GLY A 25 9.13 23.28 6.68
N VAL A 26 9.58 23.63 7.87
CA VAL A 26 10.30 22.69 8.73
C VAL A 26 9.30 21.69 9.31
N PRO A 27 9.57 20.38 9.22
CA PRO A 27 8.60 19.34 9.54
C PRO A 27 8.44 19.08 11.06
N TYR A 28 8.24 20.13 11.85
CA TYR A 28 8.00 20.02 13.30
C TYR A 28 6.82 19.11 13.66
N TYR A 29 5.85 18.95 12.76
CA TYR A 29 4.72 18.05 12.93
C TYR A 29 5.13 16.57 13.02
N LEU A 30 6.34 16.20 12.59
CA LEU A 30 6.86 14.84 12.77
C LEU A 30 7.31 14.54 14.22
N LEU A 31 7.53 15.59 15.04
CA LEU A 31 7.84 15.42 16.46
C LEU A 31 6.61 14.97 17.27
N TRP A 32 5.42 15.31 16.79
CA TRP A 32 4.15 14.87 17.33
C TRP A 32 3.28 14.25 16.22
N PRO A 33 3.59 13.02 15.80
CA PRO A 33 2.89 12.40 14.68
C PRO A 33 1.46 12.05 15.08
N TYR A 34 0.53 12.90 14.69
CA TYR A 34 -0.90 12.62 14.79
C TYR A 34 -1.40 12.20 13.43
N THR A 35 -1.51 10.89 13.20
CA THR A 35 -2.11 10.35 11.98
C THR A 35 -3.15 9.30 12.32
N ARG A 36 -4.23 9.29 11.55
CA ARG A 36 -5.22 8.21 11.57
C ARG A 36 -4.98 7.29 10.37
N VAL A 37 -3.74 6.82 10.22
CA VAL A 37 -3.33 5.97 9.09
C VAL A 37 -2.87 4.63 9.63
N GLN A 38 -3.35 3.57 9.01
CA GLN A 38 -2.91 2.20 9.28
C GLN A 38 -2.50 1.51 7.97
N PHE A 39 -1.45 0.72 8.03
CA PHE A 39 -0.94 -0.03 6.88
C PHE A 39 -1.29 -1.50 7.02
N VAL A 40 -1.82 -2.10 5.96
CA VAL A 40 -1.99 -3.56 5.92
C VAL A 40 -0.67 -4.20 5.51
N SER A 41 -0.13 -5.04 6.37
CA SER A 41 1.13 -5.73 6.15
C SER A 41 1.05 -7.20 6.54
N ALA A 42 1.85 -8.05 5.85
CA ALA A 42 1.94 -9.46 6.23
C ALA A 42 2.78 -9.61 7.50
N GLU A 43 2.28 -10.37 8.48
CA GLU A 43 2.95 -10.62 9.76
C GLU A 43 4.39 -11.14 9.59
N GLU A 44 4.60 -12.04 8.62
CA GLU A 44 5.92 -12.61 8.32
C GLU A 44 6.96 -11.56 7.89
N THR A 45 6.52 -10.51 7.21
CA THR A 45 7.39 -9.43 6.75
C THR A 45 7.82 -8.54 7.91
N MET A 46 6.97 -8.40 8.93
CA MET A 46 7.17 -7.49 10.06
C MET A 46 8.04 -8.09 11.19
N LYS A 47 8.18 -9.42 11.25
CA LYS A 47 8.99 -10.07 12.30
C LYS A 47 10.48 -10.11 12.01
N LYS A 48 10.92 -9.84 10.79
CA LYS A 48 12.29 -10.10 10.33
C LYS A 48 13.34 -9.04 10.68
N ASN A 49 12.95 -7.78 10.92
CA ASN A 49 13.89 -6.68 11.14
C ASN A 49 13.40 -5.70 12.20
N LEU A 50 14.34 -5.06 12.93
CA LEU A 50 14.04 -4.04 13.95
C LEU A 50 13.22 -2.88 13.37
N MET A 51 13.52 -2.43 12.13
CA MET A 51 12.77 -1.39 11.44
C MET A 51 11.32 -1.79 11.17
N SER A 52 11.10 -3.05 10.77
CA SER A 52 9.74 -3.58 10.55
C SER A 52 8.92 -3.58 11.86
N ARG A 53 9.57 -3.83 13.01
CA ARG A 53 8.91 -3.76 14.33
C ARG A 53 8.52 -2.32 14.69
N ILE A 54 9.38 -1.34 14.39
CA ILE A 54 9.07 0.09 14.60
C ILE A 54 7.85 0.49 13.76
N PHE A 55 7.78 0.07 12.49
CA PHE A 55 6.61 0.35 11.64
C PHE A 55 5.35 -0.39 12.10
N ALA A 56 5.47 -1.59 12.66
CA ALA A 56 4.34 -2.29 13.28
C ALA A 56 3.76 -1.48 14.45
N LEU A 57 4.60 -0.85 15.25
CA LEU A 57 4.19 0.05 16.34
C LEU A 57 3.57 1.35 15.83
N ALA A 58 3.92 1.80 14.62
CA ALA A 58 3.37 3.00 13.99
C ALA A 58 1.96 2.82 13.37
N GLY A 59 1.24 1.74 13.68
CA GLY A 59 -0.14 1.51 13.25
C GLY A 59 -0.29 0.53 12.09
N SER A 60 0.46 -0.56 12.06
CA SER A 60 0.30 -1.61 11.07
C SER A 60 -0.74 -2.65 11.48
N ILE A 61 -1.69 -2.96 10.58
CA ILE A 61 -2.60 -4.10 10.70
C ILE A 61 -1.85 -5.32 10.17
N MET A 62 -1.45 -6.20 11.07
CA MET A 62 -0.78 -7.45 10.70
C MET A 62 -1.82 -8.48 10.28
N VAL A 63 -1.73 -8.93 9.02
CA VAL A 63 -2.58 -9.96 8.44
C VAL A 63 -1.77 -11.24 8.26
N LYS A 64 -2.30 -12.36 8.76
CA LYS A 64 -1.67 -13.67 8.61
C LYS A 64 -1.84 -14.18 7.18
N ARG A 65 -0.72 -14.51 6.53
CA ARG A 65 -0.76 -15.28 5.30
C ARG A 65 -0.95 -16.76 5.65
N VAL A 66 -2.13 -17.28 5.41
CA VAL A 66 -2.36 -18.71 5.58
C VAL A 66 -2.01 -19.41 4.25
N TRP A 67 -0.90 -20.12 4.25
CA TRP A 67 -0.53 -21.04 3.18
C TRP A 67 -1.29 -22.35 3.39
N VAL A 68 -1.98 -22.84 2.38
CA VAL A 68 -2.60 -24.16 2.41
C VAL A 68 -1.68 -25.11 1.64
N ASN A 69 -1.10 -26.06 2.38
CA ASN A 69 -0.23 -27.12 1.88
C ASN A 69 0.87 -26.66 0.91
N ASP A 70 2.04 -27.22 0.95
CA ASP A 70 3.28 -26.94 0.20
C ASP A 70 3.18 -26.40 -1.26
N ALA A 71 2.02 -26.36 -1.83
CA ALA A 71 1.66 -25.68 -3.07
C ALA A 71 1.11 -24.30 -2.71
N LYS A 72 1.84 -23.25 -3.04
CA LYS A 72 1.60 -21.80 -2.97
C LYS A 72 0.16 -21.28 -3.19
N GLU A 73 -0.86 -22.01 -2.86
CA GLU A 73 -2.26 -21.62 -2.96
C GLU A 73 -2.71 -20.87 -1.70
N THR A 74 -3.07 -19.63 -1.89
CA THR A 74 -3.65 -18.78 -0.84
C THR A 74 -5.08 -19.22 -0.56
N ARG A 75 -5.47 -19.39 0.72
CA ARG A 75 -6.87 -19.64 1.11
C ARG A 75 -7.82 -18.66 0.43
N LYS A 76 -8.99 -19.18 0.04
CA LYS A 76 -10.12 -18.35 -0.44
C LYS A 76 -10.74 -17.57 0.72
N GLY A 77 -10.11 -16.47 1.17
CA GLY A 77 -10.68 -15.60 2.19
C GLY A 77 -9.69 -15.07 3.23
N LEU A 78 -10.14 -14.07 3.99
CA LEU A 78 -9.43 -13.51 5.13
C LEU A 78 -9.75 -14.32 6.40
N ASP A 79 -8.78 -14.43 7.33
CA ASP A 79 -9.02 -15.01 8.63
C ASP A 79 -10.05 -14.14 9.41
N PRO A 80 -11.03 -14.73 10.13
CA PRO A 80 -12.01 -13.97 10.90
C PRO A 80 -11.40 -13.00 11.91
N SER A 81 -10.23 -13.31 12.47
CA SER A 81 -9.51 -12.42 13.37
C SER A 81 -8.94 -11.19 12.66
N ASP A 82 -8.45 -11.39 11.45
CA ASP A 82 -7.91 -10.31 10.62
C ASP A 82 -9.03 -9.44 10.05
N THR A 83 -10.17 -10.05 9.71
CA THR A 83 -11.40 -9.38 9.27
C THR A 83 -11.86 -8.35 10.30
N ARG A 84 -11.91 -8.72 11.60
CA ARG A 84 -12.30 -7.78 12.67
C ARG A 84 -11.32 -6.62 12.85
N LYS A 85 -10.01 -6.86 12.71
CA LYS A 85 -9.00 -5.79 12.81
C LYS A 85 -9.15 -4.79 11.67
N ILE A 86 -9.39 -5.27 10.45
CA ILE A 86 -9.60 -4.44 9.26
C ILE A 86 -10.88 -3.62 9.40
N SER A 87 -12.00 -4.25 9.81
CA SER A 87 -13.27 -3.55 10.04
C SER A 87 -13.10 -2.38 11.01
N ARG A 88 -12.54 -2.65 12.20
CA ARG A 88 -12.28 -1.60 13.20
C ARG A 88 -11.37 -0.49 12.70
N ALA A 89 -10.42 -0.83 11.85
CA ALA A 89 -9.52 0.15 11.26
C ALA A 89 -10.25 1.05 10.27
N LEU A 90 -11.07 0.49 9.39
CA LEU A 90 -11.85 1.22 8.39
C LEU A 90 -12.88 2.18 9.01
N GLU A 91 -13.40 1.88 10.20
CA GLU A 91 -14.34 2.75 10.90
C GLU A 91 -13.74 4.10 11.34
N LYS A 92 -12.43 4.13 11.62
CA LYS A 92 -11.79 5.28 12.29
C LYS A 92 -10.55 5.82 11.61
N ASN A 93 -9.98 5.07 10.67
CA ASN A 93 -8.67 5.35 10.11
C ASN A 93 -8.65 5.24 8.58
N TRP A 94 -7.68 5.88 7.97
CA TRP A 94 -7.24 5.56 6.62
C TRP A 94 -6.49 4.23 6.63
N VAL A 95 -6.91 3.31 5.79
CA VAL A 95 -6.26 2.00 5.65
C VAL A 95 -5.52 1.96 4.32
N ILE A 96 -4.20 1.90 4.38
CA ILE A 96 -3.35 1.85 3.18
C ILE A 96 -3.00 0.40 2.89
N THR A 97 -3.29 -0.03 1.68
CA THR A 97 -2.92 -1.35 1.17
C THR A 97 -1.99 -1.24 -0.03
N PHE A 98 -1.12 -2.23 -0.20
CA PHE A 98 -0.26 -2.37 -1.36
C PHE A 98 -0.63 -3.67 -2.09
N PRO A 99 -1.49 -3.61 -3.12
CA PRO A 99 -2.09 -4.81 -3.73
C PRO A 99 -1.06 -5.83 -4.21
N GLN A 100 0.07 -5.40 -4.74
CA GLN A 100 1.13 -6.29 -5.22
C GLN A 100 1.90 -6.97 -4.07
N GLY A 101 2.07 -6.30 -2.93
CA GLY A 101 2.83 -6.78 -1.77
C GLY A 101 4.31 -7.04 -2.06
N THR A 102 4.86 -6.38 -3.07
CA THR A 102 6.27 -6.46 -3.50
C THR A 102 6.76 -5.09 -3.96
N THR A 103 8.07 -4.97 -4.14
CA THR A 103 8.72 -3.79 -4.74
C THR A 103 8.90 -3.90 -6.26
N THR A 104 8.61 -5.07 -6.84
CA THR A 104 8.69 -5.28 -8.29
C THR A 104 7.45 -4.66 -8.94
N PRO A 105 7.61 -3.71 -9.87
CA PRO A 105 6.49 -3.09 -10.56
C PRO A 105 5.82 -4.06 -11.55
N PHE A 106 4.59 -3.77 -11.92
CA PHE A 106 3.79 -4.47 -12.94
C PHE A 106 3.59 -5.97 -12.71
N VAL A 107 3.85 -6.49 -11.50
CA VAL A 107 3.46 -7.85 -11.15
C VAL A 107 1.97 -7.91 -10.81
N PRO A 108 1.31 -9.07 -11.01
CA PRO A 108 -0.10 -9.22 -10.66
C PRO A 108 -0.40 -8.85 -9.20
N GLY A 109 -1.51 -8.17 -8.98
CA GLY A 109 -2.01 -7.88 -7.66
C GLY A 109 -2.48 -9.13 -6.92
N ARG A 110 -2.53 -9.06 -5.61
CA ARG A 110 -3.04 -10.12 -4.72
C ARG A 110 -4.49 -9.85 -4.38
N LYS A 111 -5.32 -10.85 -4.36
CA LYS A 111 -6.77 -10.75 -4.11
C LYS A 111 -7.15 -10.12 -2.76
N GLY A 112 -6.23 -10.09 -1.77
CA GLY A 112 -6.54 -9.60 -0.42
C GLY A 112 -7.13 -8.20 -0.37
N THR A 113 -6.57 -7.24 -1.13
CA THR A 113 -7.12 -5.88 -1.20
C THR A 113 -8.52 -5.88 -1.81
N ALA A 114 -8.73 -6.60 -2.90
CA ALA A 114 -10.04 -6.68 -3.56
C ALA A 114 -11.10 -7.37 -2.67
N PHE A 115 -10.71 -8.36 -1.86
CA PHE A 115 -11.59 -8.96 -0.84
C PHE A 115 -12.02 -7.95 0.21
N ILE A 116 -11.08 -7.13 0.72
CA ILE A 116 -11.39 -6.05 1.68
C ILE A 116 -12.39 -5.08 1.06
N VAL A 117 -12.13 -4.64 -0.17
CA VAL A 117 -12.98 -3.69 -0.88
C VAL A 117 -14.38 -4.26 -1.13
N LYS A 118 -14.48 -5.50 -1.64
CA LYS A 118 -15.76 -6.16 -1.90
C LYS A 118 -16.58 -6.37 -0.62
N HIS A 119 -15.93 -6.76 0.46
CA HIS A 119 -16.61 -7.14 1.70
C HIS A 119 -17.06 -5.93 2.53
N TYR A 120 -16.22 -4.90 2.62
CA TYR A 120 -16.49 -3.72 3.48
C TYR A 120 -16.98 -2.51 2.72
N GLN A 121 -16.89 -2.50 1.39
CA GLN A 121 -17.31 -1.41 0.51
C GLN A 121 -16.81 -0.01 0.97
N PRO A 122 -15.54 0.13 1.36
CA PRO A 122 -14.99 1.41 1.75
C PRO A 122 -14.86 2.34 0.55
N VAL A 123 -14.74 3.63 0.80
CA VAL A 123 -14.30 4.57 -0.23
C VAL A 123 -12.86 4.24 -0.60
N VAL A 124 -12.61 3.92 -1.87
CA VAL A 124 -11.29 3.53 -2.39
C VAL A 124 -10.67 4.69 -3.15
N VAL A 125 -9.54 5.18 -2.67
CA VAL A 125 -8.76 6.25 -3.30
C VAL A 125 -7.48 5.66 -3.88
N PRO A 126 -7.33 5.57 -5.21
CA PRO A 126 -6.11 5.10 -5.83
C PRO A 126 -4.96 6.09 -5.62
N VAL A 127 -3.77 5.56 -5.34
CA VAL A 127 -2.57 6.40 -5.19
C VAL A 127 -1.46 5.89 -6.11
N VAL A 128 -1.01 6.76 -7.00
CA VAL A 128 0.11 6.49 -7.91
C VAL A 128 1.41 7.02 -7.31
N ILE A 129 2.41 6.14 -7.22
CA ILE A 129 3.71 6.43 -6.61
C ILE A 129 4.80 6.27 -7.65
N ASN A 130 5.58 7.33 -7.90
CA ASN A 130 6.66 7.32 -8.88
C ASN A 130 7.99 7.81 -8.30
N GLY A 131 9.08 7.31 -8.88
CA GLY A 131 10.45 7.74 -8.57
C GLY A 131 11.12 6.97 -7.43
N PHE A 132 10.39 6.30 -6.55
CA PHE A 132 10.96 5.61 -5.39
C PHE A 132 11.85 4.43 -5.77
N SER A 133 11.49 3.65 -6.77
CA SER A 133 12.31 2.54 -7.29
C SER A 133 13.63 3.02 -7.90
N THR A 134 13.67 4.23 -8.45
CA THR A 134 14.87 4.84 -9.01
C THR A 134 15.73 5.48 -7.92
N ALA A 135 15.11 6.11 -6.92
CA ALA A 135 15.81 6.84 -5.87
C ALA A 135 16.41 5.95 -4.80
N PHE A 136 15.73 4.83 -4.46
CA PHE A 136 16.10 3.99 -3.33
C PHE A 136 16.48 2.57 -3.77
N ASN A 137 17.33 1.92 -2.97
CA ASN A 137 17.67 0.52 -3.16
C ASN A 137 16.43 -0.39 -2.92
N LYS A 138 16.50 -1.66 -3.31
CA LYS A 138 15.39 -2.64 -3.18
C LYS A 138 14.81 -2.75 -1.76
N LYS A 139 15.59 -2.47 -0.72
CA LYS A 139 15.11 -2.42 0.67
C LYS A 139 14.39 -1.11 1.00
N GLY A 140 14.49 -0.09 0.14
CA GLY A 140 13.82 1.20 0.28
C GLY A 140 14.35 2.09 1.40
N LEU A 141 15.55 1.84 1.90
CA LEU A 141 16.17 2.60 2.99
C LEU A 141 17.34 3.45 2.54
N LYS A 142 18.14 2.97 1.57
CA LYS A 142 19.33 3.67 1.11
C LYS A 142 19.02 4.45 -0.16
N LEU A 143 19.25 5.77 -0.13
CA LEU A 143 19.18 6.62 -1.31
C LEU A 143 20.36 6.25 -2.25
N ILE A 144 20.05 5.83 -3.48
CA ILE A 144 21.02 5.43 -4.50
C ILE A 144 21.17 6.48 -5.60
N LYS A 145 20.13 7.27 -5.87
CA LYS A 145 20.17 8.34 -6.87
C LYS A 145 19.59 9.63 -6.29
N LYS A 146 20.46 10.62 -6.05
CA LYS A 146 20.07 11.97 -5.62
C LYS A 146 19.38 12.73 -6.76
N GLY A 147 18.54 13.70 -6.42
CA GLY A 147 17.84 14.54 -7.41
C GLY A 147 16.68 13.84 -8.14
N THR A 148 16.35 12.60 -7.81
CA THR A 148 15.18 11.92 -8.39
C THR A 148 13.91 12.58 -7.88
N LYS A 149 13.01 12.98 -8.78
CA LYS A 149 11.69 13.49 -8.43
C LYS A 149 10.83 12.35 -7.89
N LEU A 150 10.39 12.48 -6.65
CA LEU A 150 9.44 11.57 -6.02
C LEU A 150 8.04 12.17 -6.10
N THR A 151 7.07 11.41 -6.56
CA THR A 151 5.67 11.85 -6.62
C THR A 151 4.74 10.84 -5.97
N VAL A 152 3.75 11.36 -5.25
CA VAL A 152 2.63 10.61 -4.70
C VAL A 152 1.37 11.34 -5.14
N THR A 153 0.61 10.74 -6.05
CA THR A 153 -0.58 11.34 -6.67
C THR A 153 -1.81 10.61 -6.18
N PHE A 154 -2.69 11.30 -5.47
CA PHE A 154 -4.01 10.81 -5.08
C PHE A 154 -4.98 11.08 -6.23
N LYS A 155 -5.64 10.02 -6.71
CA LYS A 155 -6.69 10.12 -7.73
C LYS A 155 -8.07 10.29 -7.08
N ASP A 156 -9.07 10.56 -7.89
CA ASP A 156 -10.44 10.59 -7.43
C ASP A 156 -10.90 9.22 -6.92
N PRO A 157 -11.82 9.19 -5.95
CA PRO A 157 -12.39 7.94 -5.44
C PRO A 157 -12.95 7.06 -6.55
N MET A 158 -12.66 5.78 -6.49
CA MET A 158 -13.17 4.80 -7.46
C MET A 158 -14.65 4.51 -7.20
N GLN A 159 -15.40 4.37 -8.30
CA GLN A 159 -16.73 3.76 -8.27
C GLN A 159 -16.55 2.25 -8.43
N ILE A 160 -16.89 1.50 -7.42
CA ILE A 160 -16.76 0.04 -7.41
C ILE A 160 -18.16 -0.56 -7.30
N ASN A 161 -18.51 -1.45 -8.25
CA ASN A 161 -19.75 -2.20 -8.19
C ASN A 161 -19.57 -3.38 -7.21
N PRO A 162 -20.37 -3.48 -6.14
CA PRO A 162 -20.30 -4.59 -5.18
C PRO A 162 -20.55 -5.98 -5.80
N GLU A 163 -21.30 -6.02 -6.92
CA GLU A 163 -21.63 -7.27 -7.62
C GLU A 163 -20.46 -7.80 -8.46
N ASP A 164 -19.45 -6.97 -8.73
CA ASP A 164 -18.29 -7.39 -9.51
C ASP A 164 -17.52 -8.51 -8.80
N THR A 165 -16.87 -9.35 -9.60
CA THR A 165 -16.00 -10.40 -9.05
C THR A 165 -14.77 -9.80 -8.38
N VAL A 166 -14.16 -10.53 -7.46
CA VAL A 166 -12.91 -10.11 -6.79
C VAL A 166 -11.80 -9.86 -7.82
N GLU A 167 -11.77 -10.66 -8.87
CA GLU A 167 -10.82 -10.54 -9.97
C GLU A 167 -11.00 -9.22 -10.72
N LYS A 168 -12.26 -8.86 -11.04
CA LYS A 168 -12.59 -7.61 -11.72
C LYS A 168 -12.23 -6.40 -10.85
N ILE A 169 -12.63 -6.40 -9.59
CA ILE A 169 -12.27 -5.34 -8.64
C ILE A 169 -10.75 -5.20 -8.53
N LEU A 170 -10.00 -6.31 -8.49
CA LEU A 170 -8.55 -6.28 -8.46
C LEU A 170 -7.95 -5.65 -9.72
N GLU A 171 -8.46 -6.04 -10.90
CA GLU A 171 -8.03 -5.48 -12.18
C GLU A 171 -8.24 -3.96 -12.21
N ASP A 172 -9.42 -3.49 -11.82
CA ASP A 172 -9.76 -2.07 -11.78
C ASP A 172 -8.86 -1.30 -10.81
N ILE A 173 -8.57 -1.87 -9.64
CA ILE A 173 -7.61 -1.29 -8.69
C ILE A 173 -6.21 -1.21 -9.30
N MET A 174 -5.73 -2.28 -9.94
CA MET A 174 -4.40 -2.32 -10.55
C MET A 174 -4.27 -1.33 -11.71
N ASP A 175 -5.34 -1.14 -12.47
CA ASP A 175 -5.44 -0.13 -13.51
C ASP A 175 -5.42 1.29 -12.92
N ALA A 176 -6.20 1.55 -11.90
CA ALA A 176 -6.30 2.86 -11.27
C ALA A 176 -4.97 3.32 -10.65
N ILE A 177 -4.18 2.41 -10.09
CA ILE A 177 -2.83 2.71 -9.55
C ILE A 177 -1.71 2.61 -10.59
N GLU A 178 -2.03 2.43 -11.87
CA GLU A 178 -1.07 2.35 -13.00
C GLU A 178 -0.04 1.21 -12.86
N GLN A 179 -0.46 0.08 -12.29
CA GLN A 179 0.40 -1.10 -12.06
C GLN A 179 -0.06 -2.33 -12.85
N SER A 180 -1.05 -2.21 -13.73
CA SER A 180 -1.43 -3.28 -14.64
C SER A 180 -0.46 -3.40 -15.82
N LYS A 181 -0.54 -4.51 -16.54
CA LYS A 181 0.36 -4.81 -17.67
C LYS A 181 0.34 -3.73 -18.77
N LYS A 182 -0.77 -3.02 -18.96
CA LYS A 182 -0.90 -1.96 -19.97
C LYS A 182 -0.02 -0.73 -19.70
N PHE A 183 0.41 -0.52 -18.46
CA PHE A 183 1.29 0.58 -18.08
C PHE A 183 2.78 0.20 -18.08
N LYS A 184 3.10 -1.06 -18.38
CA LYS A 184 4.49 -1.51 -18.47
C LYS A 184 5.20 -0.85 -19.65
N PRO A 185 6.35 -0.17 -19.44
CA PRO A 185 7.13 0.40 -20.54
C PRO A 185 7.46 -0.63 -21.61
N VAL A 186 7.33 -0.27 -22.87
CA VAL A 186 7.57 -1.17 -24.03
C VAL A 186 9.00 -1.75 -24.04
N ASN A 187 9.97 -1.01 -23.51
CA ASN A 187 11.37 -1.42 -23.46
C ASN A 187 11.70 -2.52 -22.41
N GLU A 188 10.73 -2.91 -21.59
CA GLU A 188 10.88 -3.99 -20.58
C GLU A 188 10.11 -5.27 -20.96
N GLN A 189 9.61 -5.38 -22.19
CA GLN A 189 9.03 -6.63 -22.67
C GLN A 189 10.18 -7.58 -23.05
N PRO A 190 10.30 -8.75 -22.44
CA PRO A 190 11.28 -9.75 -22.86
C PRO A 190 10.85 -10.31 -24.22
N GLY A 191 11.62 -10.04 -25.23
CA GLY A 191 11.51 -10.66 -26.57
C GLY A 191 10.60 -9.89 -27.54
N ALA A 192 11.15 -8.94 -28.23
CA ALA A 192 10.87 -8.64 -29.63
C ALA A 192 12.12 -9.03 -30.44
#